data_1c6303f8fd8d593d3b05aa046b46f895
#
_entry.id   1c6303f8fd8d593d3b05aa046b46f895
#
_cell.length_a   1.000
_cell.length_b   1.000
_cell.length_c   1.000
_cell.angle_alpha   90.00
_cell.angle_beta   90.00
_cell.angle_gamma   90.00
#
_symmetry.space_group_name_H-M   'P 1'
#
loop_
_entity.id
_entity.type
_entity.pdbx_description
1 polymer ?
#
loop_
_entity_poly.entity_id
_entity_poly.type
_entity_poly.pdbx_seq_one_letter_code
_entity_poly.pdbx_strand_id
1 'polypeptide(L)'
;MRGKCYFVLLLFMCSILQVNSFESFQTEKTLSKVHWTDWQPSFVSQEINADSNERVLVLLAKSSDLQPEKQHTSEYFDDLLFGDQPGSMEHYYIENSRNQIQFEGQVSEWVQLDKTLDKYDEDFDDPEQDEWGVGQGIEEIVQKSDSLYDYSYYDQNNDGIVDNLMVIFVGEADSSNGDSDGDGEDSDYNAIWPLKWQLQTDFMTNDGVSISNFFVCVEMCTMGTFAHEFAHNLGLPDLYDTDYSSQGVGVWSVMGGGIYLESEGENNPSHFDPWSKYKLGWITPTIIDSNQ
;
A
#
# COMPACT_ATOMS: atom_id res chain seq x y z
N MET A 1 15.70 -19.53 -32.74
CA MET A 1 14.40 -20.04 -32.28
C MET A 1 13.72 -18.88 -31.58
N ARG A 2 12.51 -18.57 -31.93
CA ARG A 2 11.83 -17.34 -31.46
C ARG A 2 11.24 -17.63 -30.09
N GLY A 3 11.85 -17.11 -29.02
CA GLY A 3 11.28 -17.06 -27.70
C GLY A 3 10.14 -16.01 -27.68
N LYS A 4 8.96 -16.43 -27.36
CA LYS A 4 7.84 -15.55 -27.13
C LYS A 4 8.00 -14.99 -25.71
N CYS A 5 8.32 -13.71 -25.61
CA CYS A 5 8.14 -12.95 -24.40
C CYS A 5 6.64 -12.91 -24.11
N TYR A 6 6.18 -13.65 -23.14
CA TYR A 6 4.86 -13.46 -22.56
C TYR A 6 5.02 -12.41 -21.46
N PHE A 7 4.74 -11.18 -21.81
CA PHE A 7 4.46 -10.13 -20.85
C PHE A 7 3.18 -10.56 -20.12
N VAL A 8 3.33 -10.98 -18.89
CA VAL A 8 2.18 -11.19 -17.99
C VAL A 8 1.67 -9.81 -17.64
N LEU A 9 0.59 -9.44 -18.29
CA LEU A 9 -0.23 -8.29 -17.96
C LEU A 9 -0.95 -8.69 -16.66
N LEU A 10 -0.36 -8.44 -15.50
CA LEU A 10 -1.06 -8.47 -14.23
C LEU A 10 -2.12 -7.37 -14.29
N LEU A 11 -3.29 -7.77 -14.69
CA LEU A 11 -4.50 -6.99 -14.56
C LEU A 11 -4.71 -6.76 -13.06
N PHE A 12 -4.41 -5.56 -12.60
CA PHE A 12 -4.96 -5.04 -11.37
C PHE A 12 -6.48 -5.16 -11.43
N MET A 13 -7.01 -6.27 -10.96
CA MET A 13 -8.40 -6.33 -10.57
C MET A 13 -8.53 -5.65 -9.21
N CYS A 14 -8.31 -4.32 -9.22
CA CYS A 14 -8.90 -3.50 -8.19
C CYS A 14 -10.40 -3.84 -8.18
N SER A 15 -10.91 -4.26 -7.05
CA SER A 15 -12.30 -4.61 -6.80
C SER A 15 -13.25 -3.52 -7.31
N ILE A 16 -13.59 -3.59 -8.61
CA ILE A 16 -14.72 -2.88 -9.20
C ILE A 16 -15.92 -3.80 -9.06
N LEU A 17 -16.42 -3.93 -7.86
CA LEU A 17 -17.80 -4.30 -7.65
C LEU A 17 -18.59 -3.02 -7.39
N GLN A 18 -19.41 -2.69 -8.36
CA GLN A 18 -20.39 -1.62 -8.48
C GLN A 18 -19.91 -0.29 -9.09
N VAL A 19 -19.57 -0.32 -10.37
CA VAL A 19 -20.01 0.76 -11.26
C VAL A 19 -20.64 0.12 -12.49
N ASN A 20 -21.95 0.02 -12.50
CA ASN A 20 -22.71 -0.19 -13.70
C ASN A 20 -22.55 1.03 -14.62
N SER A 21 -22.22 0.77 -15.88
CA SER A 21 -22.14 1.65 -17.01
C SER A 21 -20.87 2.51 -17.15
N PHE A 22 -19.78 1.88 -17.63
CA PHE A 22 -18.85 2.57 -18.51
C PHE A 22 -19.23 2.20 -19.95
N GLU A 23 -19.99 3.06 -20.59
CA GLU A 23 -20.18 2.99 -22.03
C GLU A 23 -18.85 3.32 -22.72
N SER A 24 -18.48 2.45 -23.64
CA SER A 24 -17.32 2.56 -24.51
C SER A 24 -17.27 3.94 -25.19
N PHE A 25 -16.31 4.78 -24.85
CA PHE A 25 -15.95 5.93 -25.66
C PHE A 25 -15.11 5.47 -26.84
N GLN A 26 -15.75 5.28 -27.98
CA GLN A 26 -15.10 5.22 -29.28
C GLN A 26 -14.97 6.61 -29.86
N THR A 27 -13.72 6.99 -30.17
CA THR A 27 -13.25 7.81 -31.27
C THR A 27 -13.76 9.23 -31.49
N GLU A 28 -12.75 10.10 -31.63
CA GLU A 28 -12.72 11.33 -32.40
C GLU A 28 -13.93 12.28 -32.22
N LYS A 29 -13.85 13.11 -31.21
CA LYS A 29 -14.44 14.45 -31.27
C LYS A 29 -13.45 15.49 -30.79
N THR A 30 -13.13 16.37 -31.73
CA THR A 30 -12.62 17.73 -31.56
C THR A 30 -12.70 18.17 -30.09
N LEU A 31 -11.59 18.59 -29.53
CA LEU A 31 -11.50 19.29 -28.24
C LEU A 31 -12.31 20.61 -28.29
N SER A 32 -13.61 20.51 -28.31
CA SER A 32 -14.51 21.62 -28.05
C SER A 32 -14.61 21.79 -26.56
N LYS A 33 -13.94 22.83 -26.03
CA LYS A 33 -14.12 23.43 -24.71
C LYS A 33 -14.97 22.58 -23.76
N VAL A 34 -14.29 21.70 -22.98
CA VAL A 34 -14.91 21.14 -21.80
C VAL A 34 -15.21 22.31 -20.86
N HIS A 35 -16.46 22.65 -20.72
CA HIS A 35 -16.90 23.61 -19.73
C HIS A 35 -16.68 22.91 -18.36
N TRP A 36 -15.79 23.42 -17.57
CA TRP A 36 -15.49 22.91 -16.22
C TRP A 36 -16.70 22.91 -15.27
N THR A 37 -17.78 23.57 -15.66
CA THR A 37 -19.07 23.61 -14.93
C THR A 37 -19.84 22.29 -15.00
N ASP A 38 -19.55 21.41 -15.96
CA ASP A 38 -20.29 20.15 -16.15
C ASP A 38 -19.59 18.96 -15.48
N TRP A 39 -18.41 19.19 -14.88
CA TRP A 39 -17.70 18.19 -14.12
C TRP A 39 -18.26 18.13 -12.69
N GLN A 40 -19.25 17.31 -12.48
CA GLN A 40 -19.72 16.93 -11.15
C GLN A 40 -19.02 15.62 -10.80
N PRO A 41 -18.06 15.64 -9.87
CA PRO A 41 -17.51 14.40 -9.36
C PRO A 41 -18.61 13.64 -8.62
N SER A 42 -19.11 12.56 -9.21
CA SER A 42 -19.94 11.59 -8.48
C SER A 42 -19.04 10.78 -7.55
N PHE A 43 -18.49 11.44 -6.56
CA PHE A 43 -17.74 10.78 -5.51
C PHE A 43 -18.71 10.35 -4.44
N VAL A 44 -18.84 9.06 -4.23
CA VAL A 44 -19.20 8.55 -2.92
C VAL A 44 -18.02 8.92 -2.02
N SER A 45 -18.12 10.06 -1.36
CA SER A 45 -17.28 10.37 -0.22
C SER A 45 -17.60 9.30 0.82
N GLN A 46 -16.73 8.32 0.99
CA GLN A 46 -16.59 7.77 2.32
C GLN A 46 -16.25 8.99 3.16
N GLU A 47 -17.14 9.40 4.06
CA GLU A 47 -16.84 10.45 5.02
C GLU A 47 -15.72 9.89 5.90
N ILE A 48 -14.46 10.15 5.49
CA ILE A 48 -13.34 10.02 6.41
C ILE A 48 -13.60 11.12 7.42
N ASN A 49 -13.96 10.73 8.62
CA ASN A 49 -14.17 11.68 9.71
C ASN A 49 -12.89 12.49 9.83
N ALA A 50 -13.02 13.81 9.84
CA ALA A 50 -11.91 14.77 9.86
C ALA A 50 -11.05 14.73 11.15
N ASP A 51 -11.20 13.74 12.01
CA ASP A 51 -10.40 13.45 13.19
C ASP A 51 -10.33 11.92 13.31
N SER A 52 -9.71 11.24 12.32
CA SER A 52 -9.54 9.79 12.40
C SER A 52 -8.29 9.45 13.21
N ASN A 53 -8.42 8.54 14.15
CA ASN A 53 -7.30 7.87 14.83
C ASN A 53 -7.23 6.45 14.28
N GLU A 54 -6.25 6.20 13.40
CA GLU A 54 -6.10 4.91 12.74
C GLU A 54 -5.34 3.94 13.64
N ARG A 55 -5.96 2.82 13.99
CA ARG A 55 -5.30 1.76 14.73
C ARG A 55 -4.64 0.80 13.74
N VAL A 56 -3.35 0.59 13.89
CA VAL A 56 -2.54 -0.21 12.95
C VAL A 56 -1.79 -1.29 13.71
N LEU A 57 -2.01 -2.55 13.34
CA LEU A 57 -1.17 -3.66 13.79
C LEU A 57 -0.10 -3.93 12.74
N VAL A 58 1.16 -3.90 13.16
CA VAL A 58 2.30 -4.20 12.31
C VAL A 58 2.94 -5.50 12.77
N LEU A 59 2.98 -6.50 11.91
CA LEU A 59 3.62 -7.78 12.18
C LEU A 59 4.92 -7.89 11.37
N LEU A 60 6.03 -8.16 12.06
CA LEU A 60 7.34 -8.35 11.45
C LEU A 60 7.55 -9.83 11.13
N ALA A 61 7.66 -10.17 9.85
CA ALA A 61 7.77 -11.52 9.33
C ALA A 61 9.19 -11.82 8.85
N LYS A 62 9.86 -12.81 9.43
CA LYS A 62 11.13 -13.30 8.89
C LYS A 62 11.00 -14.73 8.38
N SER A 63 11.53 -14.98 7.19
CA SER A 63 11.57 -16.29 6.57
C SER A 63 12.58 -17.22 7.24
N SER A 64 12.55 -18.51 6.88
CA SER A 64 13.46 -19.51 7.50
C SER A 64 14.92 -19.33 7.09
N ASP A 65 15.18 -18.68 5.97
CA ASP A 65 16.51 -18.51 5.36
C ASP A 65 17.11 -17.10 5.52
N LEU A 66 16.30 -16.07 5.82
CA LEU A 66 16.78 -14.70 6.02
C LEU A 66 16.62 -14.24 7.47
N GLN A 67 17.53 -13.37 7.88
CA GLN A 67 17.50 -12.70 9.18
C GLN A 67 17.49 -11.19 8.96
N PRO A 68 16.72 -10.44 9.75
CA PRO A 68 16.68 -9.00 9.64
C PRO A 68 18.03 -8.37 9.98
N GLU A 69 18.26 -7.19 9.46
CA GLU A 69 19.38 -6.36 9.85
C GLU A 69 19.31 -6.05 11.36
N LYS A 70 20.46 -5.99 12.02
CA LYS A 70 20.52 -5.87 13.49
C LYS A 70 19.87 -4.62 14.06
N GLN A 71 19.85 -3.54 13.29
CA GLN A 71 19.22 -2.27 13.65
C GLN A 71 17.72 -2.25 13.40
N HIS A 72 17.18 -3.15 12.58
CA HIS A 72 15.77 -3.21 12.22
C HIS A 72 14.98 -4.02 13.25
N THR A 73 14.86 -3.47 14.43
CA THR A 73 14.10 -4.02 15.56
C THR A 73 12.64 -3.56 15.52
N SER A 74 11.80 -4.14 16.37
CA SER A 74 10.43 -3.62 16.56
C SER A 74 10.42 -2.14 16.94
N GLU A 75 11.35 -1.70 17.80
CA GLU A 75 11.50 -0.30 18.20
C GLU A 75 11.88 0.61 17.00
N TYR A 76 12.76 0.11 16.11
CA TYR A 76 13.10 0.85 14.88
C TYR A 76 11.87 1.10 14.00
N PHE A 77 11.04 0.08 13.79
CA PHE A 77 9.82 0.24 12.99
C PHE A 77 8.75 1.04 13.72
N ASP A 78 8.67 0.94 15.04
CA ASP A 78 7.78 1.78 15.83
C ASP A 78 8.14 3.28 15.67
N ASP A 79 9.42 3.62 15.79
CA ASP A 79 9.92 4.98 15.55
C ASP A 79 9.71 5.42 14.10
N LEU A 80 9.95 4.54 13.11
CA LEU A 80 9.80 4.86 11.68
C LEU A 80 8.34 5.09 11.29
N LEU A 81 7.43 4.31 11.85
CA LEU A 81 6.01 4.36 11.46
C LEU A 81 5.20 5.32 12.33
N PHE A 82 5.42 5.28 13.65
CA PHE A 82 4.58 5.96 14.63
C PHE A 82 5.33 6.99 15.50
N GLY A 83 6.58 7.28 15.15
CA GLY A 83 7.36 8.32 15.84
C GLY A 83 6.84 9.72 15.56
N ASP A 84 7.07 10.64 16.51
CA ASP A 84 6.65 12.04 16.42
C ASP A 84 7.65 12.96 15.69
N GLN A 85 8.77 12.39 15.20
CA GLN A 85 9.85 13.14 14.59
C GLN A 85 9.73 13.21 13.06
N PRO A 86 10.23 14.27 12.42
CA PRO A 86 10.35 14.33 10.97
C PRO A 86 11.07 13.09 10.42
N GLY A 87 10.48 12.49 9.38
CA GLY A 87 10.98 11.24 8.79
C GLY A 87 10.19 10.00 9.19
N SER A 88 9.26 10.09 10.16
CA SER A 88 8.30 9.03 10.43
C SER A 88 7.05 9.14 9.55
N MET A 89 6.36 8.01 9.37
CA MET A 89 5.10 7.98 8.63
C MET A 89 4.01 8.78 9.32
N GLU A 90 3.87 8.67 10.64
CA GLU A 90 2.88 9.45 11.40
C GLU A 90 3.10 10.96 11.23
N HIS A 91 4.35 11.45 11.42
CA HIS A 91 4.67 12.86 11.23
C HIS A 91 4.33 13.32 9.81
N TYR A 92 4.65 12.52 8.79
CA TYR A 92 4.32 12.80 7.39
C TYR A 92 2.81 12.95 7.18
N TYR A 93 2.01 12.05 7.75
CA TYR A 93 0.54 12.11 7.65
C TYR A 93 -0.05 13.29 8.42
N ILE A 94 0.44 13.56 9.62
CA ILE A 94 0.03 14.73 10.43
C ILE A 94 0.27 16.03 9.66
N GLU A 95 1.43 16.19 9.04
CA GLU A 95 1.74 17.36 8.23
C GLU A 95 0.83 17.48 7.01
N ASN A 96 0.65 16.40 6.24
CA ASN A 96 -0.16 16.38 5.04
C ASN A 96 -1.64 16.61 5.29
N SER A 97 -2.18 16.04 6.38
CA SER A 97 -3.57 16.15 6.77
C SER A 97 -3.89 17.41 7.59
N ARG A 98 -2.87 18.15 8.04
CA ARG A 98 -3.01 19.28 8.97
C ARG A 98 -3.61 18.84 10.32
N ASN A 99 -3.07 17.75 10.88
CA ASN A 99 -3.50 17.12 12.12
C ASN A 99 -4.93 16.53 12.07
N GLN A 100 -5.43 16.13 10.91
CA GLN A 100 -6.74 15.49 10.78
C GLN A 100 -6.67 13.96 10.85
N ILE A 101 -5.48 13.36 10.80
CA ILE A 101 -5.25 11.94 11.02
C ILE A 101 -4.18 11.75 12.09
N GLN A 102 -4.36 10.75 12.92
CA GLN A 102 -3.41 10.30 13.93
C GLN A 102 -3.33 8.78 13.88
N PHE A 103 -2.29 8.21 14.47
CA PHE A 103 -2.10 6.77 14.50
C PHE A 103 -2.00 6.26 15.93
N GLU A 104 -2.50 5.07 16.15
CA GLU A 104 -2.26 4.25 17.32
C GLU A 104 -1.72 2.92 16.84
N GLY A 105 -0.41 2.82 16.75
CA GLY A 105 0.28 1.67 16.19
C GLY A 105 0.83 0.73 17.24
N GLN A 106 0.97 -0.53 16.85
CA GLN A 106 1.72 -1.53 17.62
C GLN A 106 2.54 -2.38 16.66
N VAL A 107 3.83 -2.50 16.93
CA VAL A 107 4.77 -3.32 16.14
C VAL A 107 5.14 -4.58 16.89
N SER A 108 5.06 -5.73 16.23
CA SER A 108 5.46 -7.01 16.82
C SER A 108 6.97 -7.17 16.87
N GLU A 109 7.46 -8.10 17.69
CA GLU A 109 8.76 -8.68 17.47
C GLU A 109 8.79 -9.49 16.18
N TRP A 110 10.00 -9.77 15.64
CA TRP A 110 10.15 -10.60 14.45
C TRP A 110 9.62 -12.02 14.68
N VAL A 111 8.58 -12.37 13.97
CA VAL A 111 7.96 -13.70 13.98
C VAL A 111 8.62 -14.58 12.94
N GLN A 112 9.09 -15.76 13.35
CA GLN A 112 9.71 -16.73 12.46
C GLN A 112 8.66 -17.49 11.68
N LEU A 113 8.66 -17.36 10.36
CA LEU A 113 7.87 -18.16 9.43
C LEU A 113 8.61 -19.47 9.08
N ASP A 114 7.87 -20.46 8.61
CA ASP A 114 8.39 -21.84 8.44
C ASP A 114 9.08 -22.04 7.08
N LYS A 115 8.70 -21.25 6.05
CA LYS A 115 9.22 -21.39 4.69
C LYS A 115 10.35 -20.39 4.41
N THR A 116 11.07 -20.61 3.32
CA THR A 116 12.02 -19.66 2.72
C THR A 116 11.29 -18.51 2.06
N LEU A 117 11.96 -17.36 1.86
CA LEU A 117 11.31 -16.16 1.34
C LEU A 117 10.76 -16.37 -0.07
N ASP A 118 11.47 -17.15 -0.93
CA ASP A 118 11.02 -17.51 -2.27
C ASP A 118 9.63 -18.18 -2.30
N LYS A 119 9.25 -18.86 -1.22
CA LYS A 119 7.93 -19.50 -1.11
C LYS A 119 6.81 -18.53 -0.76
N TYR A 120 7.13 -17.39 -0.22
CA TYR A 120 6.16 -16.32 0.03
C TYR A 120 6.10 -15.31 -1.13
N ASP A 121 7.11 -15.34 -2.00
CA ASP A 121 7.16 -14.55 -3.24
C ASP A 121 6.51 -15.26 -4.44
N GLU A 122 6.22 -16.55 -4.35
CA GLU A 122 5.62 -17.34 -5.44
C GLU A 122 4.33 -16.69 -5.96
N ASP A 123 4.33 -16.39 -7.25
CA ASP A 123 3.24 -15.77 -8.01
C ASP A 123 1.96 -16.62 -8.10
N PHE A 124 0.84 -15.98 -8.45
CA PHE A 124 -0.47 -16.57 -8.76
C PHE A 124 -0.49 -17.65 -9.87
N ASP A 125 0.64 -17.88 -10.55
CA ASP A 125 0.68 -18.71 -11.75
C ASP A 125 0.63 -20.21 -11.49
N ASP A 126 0.69 -20.65 -10.23
CA ASP A 126 0.50 -22.05 -9.89
C ASP A 126 -0.99 -22.35 -9.68
N PRO A 127 -1.66 -23.02 -10.67
CA PRO A 127 -3.07 -23.35 -10.56
C PRO A 127 -3.39 -24.43 -9.51
N GLU A 128 -2.37 -25.00 -8.85
CA GLU A 128 -2.49 -25.96 -7.77
C GLU A 128 -2.41 -25.31 -6.38
N GLN A 129 -2.11 -24.00 -6.31
CA GLN A 129 -2.09 -23.25 -5.05
C GLN A 129 -3.45 -22.59 -4.78
N ASP A 130 -4.00 -22.87 -3.61
CA ASP A 130 -5.28 -22.28 -3.17
C ASP A 130 -5.14 -20.82 -2.75
N GLU A 131 -3.91 -20.35 -2.47
CA GLU A 131 -3.59 -18.98 -2.07
C GLU A 131 -2.20 -18.57 -2.58
N TRP A 132 -2.05 -17.31 -2.95
CA TRP A 132 -0.78 -16.71 -3.33
C TRP A 132 0.24 -16.79 -2.19
N GLY A 133 1.55 -16.89 -2.52
CA GLY A 133 2.62 -17.08 -1.53
C GLY A 133 2.63 -16.04 -0.42
N VAL A 134 2.46 -14.74 -0.75
CA VAL A 134 2.31 -13.67 0.25
C VAL A 134 1.10 -13.90 1.14
N GLY A 135 -0.06 -14.28 0.57
CA GLY A 135 -1.26 -14.61 1.34
C GLY A 135 -1.02 -15.73 2.35
N GLN A 136 -0.30 -16.78 1.95
CA GLN A 136 0.11 -17.85 2.87
C GLN A 136 1.01 -17.33 4.01
N GLY A 137 1.89 -16.38 3.71
CA GLY A 137 2.72 -15.71 4.72
C GLY A 137 1.90 -14.90 5.71
N ILE A 138 0.87 -14.20 5.20
CA ILE A 138 -0.09 -13.45 6.04
C ILE A 138 -0.85 -14.39 6.96
N GLU A 139 -1.44 -15.47 6.44
CA GLU A 139 -2.15 -16.45 7.27
C GLU A 139 -1.25 -17.06 8.33
N GLU A 140 -0.02 -17.42 7.96
CA GLU A 140 0.93 -18.02 8.89
C GLU A 140 1.34 -17.06 10.00
N ILE A 141 1.66 -15.80 9.69
CA ILE A 141 2.08 -14.85 10.73
C ILE A 141 0.91 -14.50 11.65
N VAL A 142 -0.30 -14.34 11.12
CA VAL A 142 -1.49 -14.11 11.92
C VAL A 142 -1.73 -15.31 12.85
N GLN A 143 -1.68 -16.54 12.34
CA GLN A 143 -1.84 -17.73 13.16
C GLN A 143 -0.81 -17.83 14.29
N LYS A 144 0.44 -17.46 14.02
CA LYS A 144 1.54 -17.51 15.02
C LYS A 144 1.43 -16.40 16.08
N SER A 145 0.82 -15.28 15.73
CA SER A 145 0.65 -14.10 16.61
C SER A 145 -0.72 -13.98 17.27
N ASP A 146 -1.69 -14.82 16.88
CA ASP A 146 -3.09 -14.73 17.29
C ASP A 146 -3.32 -14.82 18.82
N SER A 147 -2.43 -15.45 19.55
CA SER A 147 -2.49 -15.49 21.03
C SER A 147 -1.76 -14.33 21.72
N LEU A 148 -1.07 -13.48 20.95
CA LEU A 148 -0.23 -12.41 21.46
C LEU A 148 -0.88 -11.03 21.35
N TYR A 149 -1.79 -10.87 20.38
CA TYR A 149 -2.45 -9.62 20.06
C TYR A 149 -3.96 -9.79 20.07
N ASP A 150 -4.68 -8.75 20.52
CA ASP A 150 -6.14 -8.64 20.42
C ASP A 150 -6.49 -8.02 19.06
N TYR A 151 -6.75 -8.84 18.07
CA TYR A 151 -7.10 -8.40 16.73
C TYR A 151 -8.42 -7.62 16.69
N SER A 152 -9.34 -7.90 17.62
CA SER A 152 -10.61 -7.17 17.68
C SER A 152 -10.45 -5.68 18.02
N TYR A 153 -9.31 -5.31 18.62
CA TYR A 153 -8.97 -3.92 18.88
C TYR A 153 -8.77 -3.12 17.58
N TYR A 154 -8.38 -3.78 16.50
CA TYR A 154 -8.11 -3.18 15.19
C TYR A 154 -9.30 -3.24 14.22
N ASP A 155 -10.46 -3.74 14.66
CA ASP A 155 -11.76 -3.62 13.99
C ASP A 155 -12.48 -2.39 14.56
N GLN A 156 -12.13 -1.20 14.05
CA GLN A 156 -12.62 0.07 14.60
C GLN A 156 -14.06 0.38 14.22
N ASN A 157 -14.47 -0.09 13.04
CA ASN A 157 -15.81 0.12 12.51
C ASN A 157 -16.81 -0.94 13.00
N ASN A 158 -16.33 -2.01 13.66
CA ASN A 158 -17.09 -3.15 14.19
C ASN A 158 -17.87 -3.92 13.12
N ASP A 159 -17.26 -4.11 11.94
CA ASP A 159 -17.83 -4.93 10.87
C ASP A 159 -17.35 -6.38 10.89
N GLY A 160 -16.46 -6.73 11.82
CA GLY A 160 -15.89 -8.06 12.00
C GLY A 160 -14.63 -8.30 11.17
N ILE A 161 -14.05 -7.25 10.60
CA ILE A 161 -12.82 -7.31 9.80
C ILE A 161 -11.80 -6.33 10.40
N VAL A 162 -10.56 -6.76 10.51
CA VAL A 162 -9.46 -5.87 10.92
C VAL A 162 -9.22 -4.81 9.86
N ASP A 163 -9.27 -3.52 10.25
CA ASP A 163 -9.19 -2.39 9.31
C ASP A 163 -7.77 -2.20 8.75
N ASN A 164 -6.74 -2.26 9.62
CA ASN A 164 -5.37 -1.92 9.24
C ASN A 164 -4.37 -2.96 9.77
N LEU A 165 -4.10 -3.98 8.95
CA LEU A 165 -3.01 -4.92 9.16
C LEU A 165 -1.87 -4.64 8.18
N MET A 166 -0.69 -4.32 8.72
CA MET A 166 0.57 -4.23 7.97
C MET A 166 1.44 -5.44 8.28
N VAL A 167 2.06 -6.02 7.26
CA VAL A 167 3.08 -7.05 7.45
C VAL A 167 4.37 -6.60 6.77
N ILE A 168 5.46 -6.61 7.54
CA ILE A 168 6.78 -6.26 7.04
C ILE A 168 7.60 -7.54 6.94
N PHE A 169 7.92 -7.96 5.72
CA PHE A 169 8.79 -9.10 5.50
C PHE A 169 10.26 -8.71 5.57
N VAL A 170 11.08 -9.62 6.03
CA VAL A 170 12.55 -9.50 5.97
C VAL A 170 13.01 -9.41 4.51
N GLY A 171 14.04 -8.61 4.23
CA GLY A 171 14.69 -8.54 2.92
C GLY A 171 14.40 -7.26 2.14
N GLU A 172 14.72 -7.30 0.86
CA GLU A 172 14.60 -6.18 -0.08
C GLU A 172 13.27 -6.21 -0.84
N ALA A 173 12.88 -5.06 -1.40
CA ALA A 173 11.68 -4.97 -2.23
C ALA A 173 12.01 -5.39 -3.66
N ASP A 174 11.15 -6.20 -4.27
CA ASP A 174 11.24 -6.56 -5.69
C ASP A 174 11.27 -5.31 -6.60
N SER A 175 10.53 -4.28 -6.25
CA SER A 175 10.54 -3.00 -6.97
C SER A 175 11.88 -2.27 -6.97
N SER A 176 12.83 -2.64 -6.10
CA SER A 176 14.17 -2.02 -6.00
C SER A 176 15.24 -2.74 -6.80
N ASN A 177 14.94 -3.95 -7.22
CA ASN A 177 15.90 -4.89 -7.78
C ASN A 177 15.74 -5.03 -9.30
N GLY A 178 15.76 -4.03 -10.09
CA GLY A 178 15.92 -4.19 -11.55
C GLY A 178 17.15 -5.07 -11.86
N ASP A 179 17.23 -5.68 -13.05
CA ASP A 179 18.40 -6.41 -13.57
C ASP A 179 19.71 -5.70 -13.18
N SER A 180 20.14 -5.90 -11.93
CA SER A 180 21.22 -5.15 -11.31
C SER A 180 22.59 -5.64 -11.79
N ASP A 181 22.66 -6.83 -12.37
CA ASP A 181 23.87 -7.42 -12.93
C ASP A 181 23.94 -7.34 -14.46
N GLY A 182 22.84 -6.94 -15.12
CA GLY A 182 22.79 -6.69 -16.56
C GLY A 182 22.82 -7.96 -17.41
N ASP A 183 22.48 -9.12 -16.84
CA ASP A 183 22.48 -10.39 -17.55
C ASP A 183 21.14 -10.66 -18.28
N GLY A 184 20.13 -9.84 -18.04
CA GLY A 184 18.79 -9.96 -18.66
C GLY A 184 17.92 -11.04 -18.02
N GLU A 185 18.35 -11.61 -16.92
CA GLU A 185 17.57 -12.49 -16.08
C GLU A 185 17.12 -11.68 -14.86
N ASP A 186 15.85 -11.71 -14.55
CA ASP A 186 15.32 -11.18 -13.29
C ASP A 186 15.86 -12.10 -12.18
N SER A 187 16.91 -11.64 -11.47
CA SER A 187 17.64 -12.47 -10.50
C SER A 187 16.97 -12.51 -9.12
N ASP A 188 15.72 -12.04 -9.00
CA ASP A 188 15.18 -11.60 -7.74
C ASP A 188 14.18 -12.58 -7.12
N TYR A 189 14.59 -13.83 -7.07
CA TYR A 189 13.84 -14.92 -6.43
C TYR A 189 13.66 -14.79 -4.91
N ASN A 190 13.91 -13.64 -4.29
CA ASN A 190 13.80 -13.46 -2.84
C ASN A 190 13.37 -12.06 -2.45
N ALA A 191 12.49 -11.42 -3.22
CA ALA A 191 12.06 -10.07 -2.97
C ALA A 191 10.53 -9.97 -3.07
N ILE A 192 9.89 -9.48 -2.03
CA ILE A 192 8.44 -9.28 -2.00
C ILE A 192 8.09 -7.90 -2.51
N TRP A 193 7.11 -7.82 -3.41
CA TRP A 193 6.58 -6.56 -3.89
C TRP A 193 5.73 -5.88 -2.81
N PRO A 194 6.02 -4.61 -2.42
CA PRO A 194 5.15 -3.83 -1.55
C PRO A 194 3.78 -3.62 -2.21
N LEU A 195 2.72 -3.93 -1.49
CA LEU A 195 1.36 -3.83 -2.06
C LEU A 195 0.28 -3.85 -0.99
N LYS A 196 -0.90 -3.30 -1.33
CA LYS A 196 -2.15 -3.59 -0.64
C LYS A 196 -2.91 -4.70 -1.38
N TRP A 197 -3.34 -5.72 -0.64
CA TRP A 197 -4.08 -6.84 -1.19
C TRP A 197 -5.14 -7.38 -0.22
N GLN A 198 -5.80 -8.46 -0.65
CA GLN A 198 -6.77 -9.18 0.17
C GLN A 198 -6.51 -10.70 0.08
N LEU A 199 -6.81 -11.41 1.14
CA LEU A 199 -6.82 -12.88 1.13
C LEU A 199 -7.94 -13.38 0.19
N GLN A 200 -7.74 -14.53 -0.45
CA GLN A 200 -8.78 -15.19 -1.24
C GLN A 200 -9.92 -15.71 -0.34
N THR A 201 -9.56 -16.12 0.87
CA THR A 201 -10.50 -16.54 1.91
C THR A 201 -10.14 -15.83 3.21
N ASP A 202 -11.11 -15.18 3.83
CA ASP A 202 -10.88 -14.48 5.09
C ASP A 202 -10.36 -15.43 6.17
N PHE A 203 -9.28 -15.02 6.84
CA PHE A 203 -8.71 -15.78 7.96
C PHE A 203 -9.35 -15.34 9.27
N MET A 204 -10.04 -16.27 9.98
CA MET A 204 -10.70 -16.00 11.25
C MET A 204 -9.72 -16.09 12.41
N THR A 205 -9.60 -15.03 13.20
CA THR A 205 -8.78 -15.00 14.41
C THR A 205 -9.55 -15.57 15.63
N ASN A 206 -8.83 -15.86 16.72
CA ASN A 206 -9.44 -16.32 17.97
C ASN A 206 -10.29 -15.24 18.65
N ASP A 207 -10.08 -13.97 18.30
CA ASP A 207 -10.82 -12.83 18.85
C ASP A 207 -12.17 -12.62 18.14
N GLY A 208 -12.48 -13.43 17.12
CA GLY A 208 -13.76 -13.43 16.44
C GLY A 208 -13.89 -12.37 15.34
N VAL A 209 -12.79 -11.79 14.92
CA VAL A 209 -12.67 -10.92 13.74
C VAL A 209 -11.85 -11.59 12.66
N SER A 210 -12.04 -11.20 11.42
CA SER A 210 -11.34 -11.76 10.27
C SER A 210 -10.25 -10.84 9.76
N ILE A 211 -9.19 -11.43 9.23
CA ILE A 211 -8.25 -10.78 8.34
C ILE A 211 -8.74 -11.02 6.92
N SER A 212 -9.07 -9.96 6.21
CA SER A 212 -9.44 -9.96 4.80
C SER A 212 -8.45 -9.14 3.99
N ASN A 213 -8.20 -7.91 4.44
CA ASN A 213 -7.31 -6.98 3.79
C ASN A 213 -6.00 -6.83 4.57
N PHE A 214 -4.92 -6.61 3.84
CA PHE A 214 -3.61 -6.34 4.41
C PHE A 214 -2.80 -5.46 3.47
N PHE A 215 -1.74 -4.87 3.97
CA PHE A 215 -0.70 -4.29 3.14
C PHE A 215 0.67 -4.79 3.58
N VAL A 216 1.51 -4.98 2.58
CA VAL A 216 2.82 -5.57 2.74
C VAL A 216 3.88 -4.55 2.37
N CYS A 217 4.88 -4.48 3.20
CA CYS A 217 6.16 -3.85 2.90
C CYS A 217 7.29 -4.83 3.22
N VAL A 218 8.50 -4.45 2.90
CA VAL A 218 9.68 -5.21 3.29
C VAL A 218 10.58 -4.37 4.18
N GLU A 219 11.47 -5.06 4.85
CA GLU A 219 12.42 -4.48 5.81
C GLU A 219 13.17 -3.26 5.28
N MET A 220 13.55 -3.30 4.00
CA MET A 220 14.33 -2.25 3.35
C MET A 220 13.47 -1.15 2.70
N CYS A 221 12.16 -1.21 2.84
CA CYS A 221 11.28 -0.15 2.36
C CYS A 221 11.58 1.18 3.04
N THR A 222 11.42 2.23 2.27
CA THR A 222 11.55 3.59 2.77
C THR A 222 10.25 4.07 3.43
N MET A 223 10.31 5.10 4.25
CA MET A 223 9.12 5.73 4.84
C MET A 223 8.11 6.15 3.77
N GLY A 224 8.58 6.59 2.60
CA GLY A 224 7.73 6.94 1.47
C GLY A 224 6.91 5.76 0.96
N THR A 225 7.51 4.55 0.92
CA THR A 225 6.80 3.32 0.54
C THR A 225 5.74 2.97 1.57
N PHE A 226 6.07 3.01 2.87
CA PHE A 226 5.07 2.77 3.91
C PHE A 226 3.91 3.76 3.84
N ALA A 227 4.19 5.04 3.60
CA ALA A 227 3.16 6.07 3.46
C ALA A 227 2.30 5.86 2.21
N HIS A 228 2.87 5.39 1.10
CA HIS A 228 2.16 5.07 -0.13
C HIS A 228 1.18 3.89 0.08
N GLU A 229 1.69 2.77 0.61
CA GLU A 229 0.87 1.58 0.82
C GLU A 229 -0.25 1.83 1.83
N PHE A 230 0.03 2.57 2.91
CA PHE A 230 -1.02 2.94 3.85
C PHE A 230 -2.08 3.86 3.21
N ALA A 231 -1.71 4.71 2.27
CA ALA A 231 -2.67 5.58 1.57
C ALA A 231 -3.68 4.79 0.73
N HIS A 232 -3.31 3.61 0.24
CA HIS A 232 -4.27 2.71 -0.38
C HIS A 232 -5.34 2.23 0.59
N ASN A 233 -5.01 2.05 1.88
CA ASN A 233 -5.99 1.75 2.92
C ASN A 233 -6.99 2.89 3.12
N LEU A 234 -6.55 4.12 2.97
CA LEU A 234 -7.42 5.31 2.98
C LEU A 234 -8.21 5.49 1.67
N GLY A 235 -8.07 4.58 0.71
CA GLY A 235 -8.83 4.56 -0.54
C GLY A 235 -8.24 5.38 -1.68
N LEU A 236 -6.99 5.77 -1.62
CA LEU A 236 -6.32 6.42 -2.74
C LEU A 236 -5.82 5.37 -3.76
N PRO A 237 -5.96 5.61 -5.06
CA PRO A 237 -5.35 4.80 -6.10
C PRO A 237 -3.92 5.26 -6.38
N ASP A 238 -3.18 4.42 -7.10
CA ASP A 238 -1.96 4.84 -7.77
C ASP A 238 -2.23 5.97 -8.76
N LEU A 239 -1.31 6.93 -8.80
CA LEU A 239 -1.34 8.05 -9.73
C LEU A 239 -0.16 8.05 -10.69
N TYR A 240 0.67 7.01 -10.69
CA TYR A 240 1.60 6.74 -11.77
C TYR A 240 0.86 6.06 -12.94
N ASP A 241 1.46 6.12 -14.11
CA ASP A 241 0.88 5.55 -15.33
C ASP A 241 1.29 4.07 -15.44
N THR A 242 0.32 3.18 -15.30
CA THR A 242 0.53 1.73 -15.30
C THR A 242 0.84 1.14 -16.67
N ASP A 243 0.56 1.87 -17.76
CA ASP A 243 0.90 1.43 -19.13
C ASP A 243 2.15 2.13 -19.70
N TYR A 244 2.80 2.97 -18.89
CA TYR A 244 4.02 3.71 -19.21
C TYR A 244 3.89 4.66 -20.41
N SER A 245 2.68 5.04 -20.80
CA SER A 245 2.43 5.97 -21.91
C SER A 245 2.71 7.42 -21.52
N SER A 246 2.74 7.71 -20.22
CA SER A 246 3.01 9.03 -19.65
C SER A 246 3.81 8.94 -18.34
N GLN A 247 3.99 10.07 -17.66
CA GLN A 247 4.58 10.11 -16.32
C GLN A 247 3.52 10.07 -15.19
N GLY A 248 2.23 9.96 -15.55
CA GLY A 248 1.16 10.11 -14.56
C GLY A 248 1.31 11.43 -13.79
N VAL A 249 1.14 11.41 -12.46
CA VAL A 249 1.39 12.57 -11.59
C VAL A 249 2.90 12.86 -11.42
N GLY A 250 3.76 11.95 -11.89
CA GLY A 250 5.22 12.05 -11.75
C GLY A 250 5.66 12.12 -10.28
N VAL A 251 6.65 12.96 -10.01
CA VAL A 251 7.22 13.12 -8.66
C VAL A 251 6.42 14.08 -7.76
N TRP A 252 5.25 14.55 -8.20
CA TRP A 252 4.47 15.56 -7.46
C TRP A 252 3.54 14.97 -6.41
N SER A 253 3.52 13.66 -6.25
CA SER A 253 2.72 12.97 -5.25
C SER A 253 3.42 11.71 -4.77
N VAL A 254 3.26 11.38 -3.48
CA VAL A 254 3.63 10.07 -2.93
C VAL A 254 2.85 8.94 -3.60
N MET A 255 1.66 9.19 -4.16
CA MET A 255 0.90 8.21 -4.93
C MET A 255 1.41 8.03 -6.38
N GLY A 256 2.59 8.56 -6.69
CA GLY A 256 3.31 8.42 -7.95
C GLY A 256 4.80 8.31 -7.70
N GLY A 257 5.62 8.75 -8.63
CA GLY A 257 7.09 8.72 -8.52
C GLY A 257 7.69 9.54 -7.36
N GLY A 258 6.86 10.26 -6.62
CA GLY A 258 7.26 11.01 -5.42
C GLY A 258 7.57 10.17 -4.19
N ILE A 259 7.35 8.85 -4.24
CA ILE A 259 7.74 7.89 -3.18
C ILE A 259 9.25 7.96 -2.89
N TYR A 260 10.04 8.07 -3.97
CA TYR A 260 11.50 7.91 -3.95
C TYR A 260 12.26 9.25 -3.99
N LEU A 261 11.64 10.36 -3.56
CA LEU A 261 12.38 11.62 -3.47
C LEU A 261 13.33 11.57 -2.28
N GLU A 262 14.60 11.40 -2.61
CA GLU A 262 15.70 11.53 -1.66
C GLU A 262 16.32 12.92 -1.79
N SER A 263 16.45 13.63 -0.69
CA SER A 263 17.32 14.78 -0.58
C SER A 263 18.43 14.51 0.43
N GLU A 264 19.66 14.37 -0.05
CA GLU A 264 20.87 14.22 0.77
C GLU A 264 20.88 13.05 1.79
N GLY A 265 20.20 11.91 1.44
CA GLY A 265 20.13 10.73 2.29
C GLY A 265 19.03 10.78 3.33
N GLU A 266 18.12 11.73 3.23
CA GLU A 266 16.88 11.78 3.99
C GLU A 266 15.73 11.26 3.13
N ASN A 267 14.94 10.39 3.72
CA ASN A 267 13.76 9.78 3.12
C ASN A 267 12.60 10.79 3.17
N ASN A 268 12.51 11.66 2.18
CA ASN A 268 11.51 12.72 2.10
C ASN A 268 10.62 12.51 0.86
N PRO A 269 9.57 11.67 0.93
CA PRO A 269 8.63 11.55 -0.17
C PRO A 269 7.91 12.89 -0.40
N SER A 270 7.43 13.06 -1.64
CA SER A 270 6.54 14.19 -1.94
C SER A 270 5.29 14.15 -1.06
N HIS A 271 4.77 15.32 -0.75
CA HIS A 271 3.43 15.39 -0.17
C HIS A 271 2.37 14.73 -1.07
N PHE A 272 1.24 14.38 -0.49
CA PHE A 272 0.06 14.08 -1.29
C PHE A 272 -0.28 15.26 -2.18
N ASP A 273 -0.63 14.99 -3.42
CA ASP A 273 -1.10 16.02 -4.34
C ASP A 273 -2.47 16.61 -3.90
N PRO A 274 -2.88 17.76 -4.47
CA PRO A 274 -4.12 18.39 -4.05
C PRO A 274 -5.38 17.56 -4.27
N TRP A 275 -5.42 16.68 -5.29
CA TRP A 275 -6.57 15.82 -5.53
C TRP A 275 -6.67 14.74 -4.44
N SER A 276 -5.54 14.10 -4.09
CA SER A 276 -5.48 13.12 -2.99
C SER A 276 -5.91 13.75 -1.67
N LYS A 277 -5.39 14.93 -1.33
CA LYS A 277 -5.81 15.66 -0.11
C LYS A 277 -7.29 16.03 -0.11
N TYR A 278 -7.83 16.41 -1.26
CA TYR A 278 -9.26 16.68 -1.41
C TYR A 278 -10.08 15.41 -1.26
N LYS A 279 -9.63 14.30 -1.87
CA LYS A 279 -10.29 12.99 -1.79
C LYS A 279 -10.36 12.47 -0.35
N LEU A 280 -9.31 12.70 0.43
CA LEU A 280 -9.23 12.35 1.85
C LEU A 280 -9.97 13.35 2.76
N GLY A 281 -10.56 14.42 2.21
CA GLY A 281 -11.26 15.43 2.99
C GLY A 281 -10.34 16.41 3.75
N TRP A 282 -9.03 16.33 3.57
CA TRP A 282 -8.06 17.17 4.29
C TRP A 282 -8.02 18.62 3.83
N ILE A 283 -8.52 18.88 2.62
CA ILE A 283 -8.63 20.25 2.09
C ILE A 283 -10.00 20.46 1.44
N THR A 284 -10.48 21.70 1.50
CA THR A 284 -11.68 22.13 0.77
C THR A 284 -11.27 23.15 -0.28
N PRO A 285 -11.44 22.86 -1.58
CA PRO A 285 -11.11 23.81 -2.65
C PRO A 285 -11.99 25.05 -2.60
N THR A 286 -11.40 26.21 -2.91
CA THR A 286 -12.17 27.45 -3.11
C THR A 286 -12.67 27.51 -4.55
N ILE A 287 -13.97 27.66 -4.73
CA ILE A 287 -14.59 27.87 -6.04
C ILE A 287 -14.42 29.35 -6.42
N ILE A 288 -13.82 29.62 -7.57
CA ILE A 288 -13.66 30.98 -8.11
C ILE A 288 -14.75 31.19 -9.16
N ASP A 289 -15.81 31.93 -8.79
CA ASP A 289 -17.00 32.12 -9.64
C ASP A 289 -16.87 33.26 -10.64
N SER A 290 -15.87 34.13 -10.49
CA SER A 290 -15.65 35.29 -11.34
C SER A 290 -14.17 35.64 -11.44
N ASN A 291 -13.80 36.26 -12.57
CA ASN A 291 -12.46 36.88 -12.69
C ASN A 291 -12.34 38.02 -11.67
N GLN A 292 -11.54 37.82 -10.65
CA GLN A 292 -11.13 38.90 -9.75
C GLN A 292 -9.95 39.64 -10.33
#